data_cbe0645694a5a06b208db597fde92e91
#
_entry.id   cbe0645694a5a06b208db597fde92e91
#
_cell.length_a   1.000
_cell.length_b   1.000
_cell.length_c   1.000
_cell.angle_alpha   90.00
_cell.angle_beta   90.00
_cell.angle_gamma   90.00
#
_symmetry.space_group_name_H-M   'P 1'
#
loop_
_entity.id
_entity.type
_entity.pdbx_description
1 polymer ?
#
loop_
_entity_poly.entity_id
_entity_poly.type
_entity_poly.pdbx_seq_one_letter_code
_entity_poly.pdbx_strand_id
1 'polypeptide(L)'
;MVQQGTFITFEGPEGAGKTTVIMELYKRLKDEGHDVIMTREPGGIRIAEKIREVILDNRHQEMDAKTEALLYAAARRQHLAEKVIPALAKGSIILCDRFVDSSLAYQGYARGLGIDEVLSINEFAIGEMMPDLTVFFDVDPEVGLARISSNDAREQNRLDNESIQFHHKVYEGYQELIRRYPNRIVTTDASLSEVEVTENVWKIICSQLIK
;
A
#
# COMPACT_ATOMS: atom_id res chain seq x y z
N MET A 1 23.70 -1.40 -20.00
CA MET A 1 22.42 -0.79 -19.63
C MET A 1 22.28 -1.01 -18.13
N VAL A 2 22.07 0.03 -17.32
CA VAL A 2 21.76 -0.14 -15.88
C VAL A 2 20.38 -0.78 -15.84
N GLN A 3 20.25 -1.95 -15.20
CA GLN A 3 18.98 -2.61 -15.02
C GLN A 3 18.13 -1.69 -14.16
N GLN A 4 16.98 -1.24 -14.67
CA GLN A 4 16.05 -0.41 -13.91
C GLN A 4 15.46 -1.29 -12.80
N GLY A 5 15.39 -0.76 -11.57
CA GLY A 5 14.79 -1.49 -10.44
C GLY A 5 13.31 -1.76 -10.66
N THR A 6 12.74 -2.63 -9.84
CA THR A 6 11.33 -3.02 -9.90
C THR A 6 10.57 -2.48 -8.69
N PHE A 7 9.45 -1.81 -8.93
CA PHE A 7 8.60 -1.23 -7.89
C PHE A 7 7.30 -2.03 -7.72
N ILE A 8 7.18 -2.76 -6.61
CA ILE A 8 6.02 -3.61 -6.30
C ILE A 8 5.32 -3.05 -5.06
N THR A 9 4.00 -2.86 -5.17
CA THR A 9 3.17 -2.39 -4.06
C THR A 9 2.17 -3.46 -3.62
N PHE A 10 1.81 -3.41 -2.34
CA PHE A 10 0.89 -4.36 -1.72
C PHE A 10 -0.27 -3.58 -1.13
N GLU A 11 -1.48 -3.87 -1.60
CA GLU A 11 -2.69 -3.14 -1.29
C GLU A 11 -3.77 -4.07 -0.73
N GLY A 12 -4.78 -3.50 -0.09
CA GLY A 12 -5.90 -4.25 0.44
C GLY A 12 -6.40 -3.72 1.78
N PRO A 13 -7.51 -4.28 2.29
CA PRO A 13 -8.12 -3.86 3.55
C PRO A 13 -7.16 -3.95 4.74
N GLU A 14 -7.56 -3.35 5.85
CA GLU A 14 -6.87 -3.53 7.12
C GLU A 14 -6.96 -5.01 7.56
N GLY A 15 -5.90 -5.52 8.20
CA GLY A 15 -5.86 -6.92 8.65
C GLY A 15 -5.72 -7.99 7.56
N ALA A 16 -5.51 -7.61 6.29
CA ALA A 16 -5.36 -8.56 5.18
C ALA A 16 -4.06 -9.37 5.18
N GLY A 17 -3.15 -9.17 6.14
CA GLY A 17 -1.90 -9.94 6.27
C GLY A 17 -0.73 -9.44 5.41
N LYS A 18 -0.86 -8.29 4.73
CA LYS A 18 0.17 -7.72 3.84
C LYS A 18 1.56 -7.73 4.44
N THR A 19 1.74 -7.13 5.61
CA THR A 19 3.06 -6.95 6.23
C THR A 19 3.77 -8.28 6.48
N THR A 20 3.06 -9.31 6.92
CA THR A 20 3.62 -10.66 7.16
C THR A 20 4.14 -11.27 5.87
N VAL A 21 3.33 -11.23 4.81
CA VAL A 21 3.71 -11.75 3.50
C VAL A 21 4.90 -10.96 2.91
N ILE A 22 4.89 -9.63 3.00
CA ILE A 22 5.99 -8.78 2.53
C ILE A 22 7.31 -9.13 3.22
N MET A 23 7.29 -9.38 4.54
CA MET A 23 8.48 -9.78 5.31
C MET A 23 9.05 -11.11 4.82
N GLU A 24 8.20 -12.08 4.51
CA GLU A 24 8.63 -13.38 4.01
C GLU A 24 9.20 -13.28 2.58
N LEU A 25 8.53 -12.52 1.72
CA LEU A 25 9.00 -12.24 0.36
C LEU A 25 10.36 -11.52 0.36
N TYR A 26 10.52 -10.55 1.27
CA TYR A 26 11.78 -9.83 1.44
C TYR A 26 12.93 -10.80 1.78
N LYS A 27 12.72 -11.75 2.71
CA LYS A 27 13.73 -12.74 3.06
C LYS A 27 14.09 -13.63 1.86
N ARG A 28 13.07 -14.19 1.17
CA ARG A 28 13.28 -15.07 0.01
C ARG A 28 14.06 -14.39 -1.09
N LEU A 29 13.69 -13.16 -1.46
CA LEU A 29 14.40 -12.40 -2.48
C LEU A 29 15.85 -12.09 -2.08
N LYS A 30 16.09 -11.79 -0.79
CA LYS A 30 17.44 -11.61 -0.26
C LYS A 30 18.27 -12.89 -0.34
N ASP A 31 17.68 -14.03 0.01
CA ASP A 31 18.33 -15.34 -0.03
C ASP A 31 18.68 -15.76 -1.47
N GLU A 32 17.89 -15.30 -2.47
CA GLU A 32 18.18 -15.44 -3.89
C GLU A 32 19.24 -14.45 -4.42
N GLY A 33 19.74 -13.55 -3.56
CA GLY A 33 20.80 -12.61 -3.90
C GLY A 33 20.34 -11.29 -4.52
N HIS A 34 19.04 -11.01 -4.52
CA HIS A 34 18.52 -9.73 -5.02
C HIS A 34 18.81 -8.57 -4.06
N ASP A 35 19.03 -7.37 -4.62
CA ASP A 35 19.03 -6.14 -3.82
C ASP A 35 17.59 -5.66 -3.60
N VAL A 36 17.06 -5.90 -2.39
CA VAL A 36 15.66 -5.67 -2.05
C VAL A 36 15.56 -4.66 -0.92
N ILE A 37 14.61 -3.75 -1.04
CA ILE A 37 14.24 -2.77 -0.01
C ILE A 37 12.77 -2.95 0.33
N MET A 38 12.49 -3.17 1.62
CA MET A 38 11.15 -3.14 2.16
C MET A 38 10.83 -1.75 2.71
N THR A 39 9.65 -1.23 2.42
CA THR A 39 9.18 0.07 2.90
C THR A 39 7.66 0.11 3.02
N ARG A 40 7.10 1.24 3.50
CA ARG A 40 5.65 1.42 3.62
C ARG A 40 5.24 2.88 3.45
N GLU A 41 3.98 3.11 3.13
CA GLU A 41 3.34 4.43 3.15
C GLU A 41 2.06 4.44 4.01
N PRO A 42 1.76 5.57 4.66
CA PRO A 42 2.67 6.72 4.83
C PRO A 42 3.81 6.37 5.79
N GLY A 43 4.99 6.95 5.55
CA GLY A 43 6.15 6.73 6.41
C GLY A 43 7.40 6.26 5.65
N GLY A 44 8.19 5.40 6.29
CA GLY A 44 9.38 4.78 5.70
C GLY A 44 10.64 5.64 5.70
N ILE A 45 10.53 6.97 5.96
CA ILE A 45 11.62 7.93 6.13
C ILE A 45 11.22 9.01 7.14
N ARG A 46 12.18 9.70 7.72
CA ARG A 46 11.99 10.60 8.88
C ARG A 46 10.89 11.65 8.70
N ILE A 47 10.86 12.37 7.59
CA ILE A 47 9.85 13.42 7.37
C ILE A 47 8.46 12.77 7.15
N ALA A 48 8.38 11.72 6.35
CA ALA A 48 7.12 11.02 6.10
C ALA A 48 6.56 10.37 7.38
N GLU A 49 7.41 9.88 8.31
CA GLU A 49 6.97 9.40 9.62
C GLU A 49 6.35 10.53 10.46
N LYS A 50 6.90 11.75 10.42
CA LYS A 50 6.28 12.90 11.12
C LYS A 50 4.90 13.26 10.53
N ILE A 51 4.76 13.19 9.22
CA ILE A 51 3.46 13.41 8.58
C ILE A 51 2.50 12.26 8.96
N ARG A 52 2.98 11.01 8.98
CA ARG A 52 2.21 9.84 9.43
C ARG A 52 1.69 10.02 10.86
N GLU A 53 2.53 10.48 11.79
CA GLU A 53 2.12 10.77 13.17
C GLU A 53 0.92 11.74 13.20
N VAL A 54 0.90 12.77 12.36
CA VAL A 54 -0.23 13.69 12.25
C VAL A 54 -1.47 13.01 11.67
N ILE A 55 -1.32 12.24 10.59
CA ILE A 55 -2.45 11.60 9.89
C ILE A 55 -3.14 10.57 10.78
N LEU A 56 -2.37 9.76 11.53
CA LEU A 56 -2.88 8.60 12.24
C LEU A 56 -3.21 8.85 13.72
N ASP A 57 -2.93 10.05 14.23
CA ASP A 57 -3.22 10.40 15.62
C ASP A 57 -4.72 10.35 15.90
N ASN A 58 -5.11 9.53 16.88
CA ASN A 58 -6.49 9.36 17.31
C ASN A 58 -7.14 10.66 17.84
N ARG A 59 -6.35 11.69 18.16
CA ARG A 59 -6.85 12.99 18.61
C ARG A 59 -7.31 13.90 17.47
N HIS A 60 -6.96 13.59 16.22
CA HIS A 60 -7.26 14.41 15.04
C HIS A 60 -8.51 13.91 14.30
N GLN A 61 -9.61 13.70 15.04
CA GLN A 61 -10.88 13.21 14.48
C GLN A 61 -11.55 14.24 13.54
N GLU A 62 -11.26 15.53 13.74
CA GLU A 62 -11.78 16.65 12.94
C GLU A 62 -11.02 16.87 11.63
N MET A 63 -10.03 16.04 11.31
CA MET A 63 -9.22 16.22 10.10
C MET A 63 -10.09 16.25 8.85
N ASP A 64 -10.02 17.34 8.12
CA ASP A 64 -10.72 17.51 6.84
C ASP A 64 -10.20 16.51 5.79
N ALA A 65 -11.11 15.95 4.99
CA ALA A 65 -10.79 14.92 4.03
C ALA A 65 -9.76 15.36 2.97
N LYS A 66 -9.80 16.63 2.52
CA LYS A 66 -8.81 17.16 1.57
C LYS A 66 -7.45 17.35 2.23
N THR A 67 -7.45 17.80 3.51
CA THR A 67 -6.22 17.89 4.31
C THR A 67 -5.59 16.50 4.46
N GLU A 68 -6.37 15.46 4.76
CA GLU A 68 -5.92 14.07 4.83
C GLU A 68 -5.25 13.66 3.50
N ALA A 69 -5.91 13.87 2.36
CA ALA A 69 -5.39 13.52 1.04
C ALA A 69 -4.07 14.26 0.71
N LEU A 70 -3.97 15.55 1.01
CA LEU A 70 -2.77 16.35 0.80
C LEU A 70 -1.59 15.89 1.67
N LEU A 71 -1.85 15.52 2.94
CA LEU A 71 -0.82 14.99 3.83
C LEU A 71 -0.28 13.64 3.34
N TYR A 72 -1.16 12.75 2.86
CA TYR A 72 -0.72 11.49 2.24
C TYR A 72 0.14 11.75 1.00
N ALA A 73 -0.26 12.66 0.12
CA ALA A 73 0.52 13.02 -1.08
C ALA A 73 1.88 13.64 -0.72
N ALA A 74 1.92 14.50 0.30
CA ALA A 74 3.16 15.12 0.79
C ALA A 74 4.14 14.08 1.37
N ALA A 75 3.64 13.15 2.22
CA ALA A 75 4.43 12.06 2.77
C ALA A 75 4.99 11.16 1.65
N ARG A 76 4.16 10.82 0.67
CA ARG A 76 4.51 10.04 -0.53
C ARG A 76 5.61 10.71 -1.33
N ARG A 77 5.47 12.00 -1.65
CA ARG A 77 6.49 12.74 -2.41
C ARG A 77 7.85 12.66 -1.74
N GLN A 78 7.92 12.90 -0.43
CA GLN A 78 9.17 12.86 0.31
C GLN A 78 9.76 11.45 0.35
N HIS A 79 8.91 10.42 0.57
CA HIS A 79 9.33 9.03 0.56
C HIS A 79 9.92 8.61 -0.80
N LEU A 80 9.26 8.97 -1.90
CA LEU A 80 9.77 8.72 -3.24
C LEU A 80 11.14 9.39 -3.47
N ALA A 81 11.25 10.69 -3.15
CA ALA A 81 12.46 11.46 -3.42
C ALA A 81 13.67 10.97 -2.63
N GLU A 82 13.46 10.55 -1.37
CA GLU A 82 14.56 10.22 -0.46
C GLU A 82 14.93 8.72 -0.52
N LYS A 83 13.98 7.83 -0.79
CA LYS A 83 14.20 6.38 -0.69
C LYS A 83 13.94 5.62 -1.98
N VAL A 84 12.74 5.73 -2.54
CA VAL A 84 12.31 4.84 -3.63
C VAL A 84 13.05 5.14 -4.93
N ILE A 85 13.03 6.40 -5.40
CA ILE A 85 13.69 6.80 -6.66
C ILE A 85 15.19 6.48 -6.66
N PRO A 86 15.97 6.84 -5.60
CA PRO A 86 17.39 6.50 -5.56
C PRO A 86 17.68 5.00 -5.55
N ALA A 87 16.79 4.19 -4.96
CA ALA A 87 16.94 2.74 -4.92
C ALA A 87 16.63 2.09 -6.27
N LEU A 88 15.54 2.49 -6.92
CA LEU A 88 15.20 2.02 -8.26
C LEU A 88 16.29 2.37 -9.29
N ALA A 89 16.89 3.56 -9.16
CA ALA A 89 18.02 3.96 -10.01
C ALA A 89 19.26 3.07 -9.84
N LYS A 90 19.39 2.36 -8.71
CA LYS A 90 20.45 1.38 -8.45
C LYS A 90 20.10 -0.04 -8.88
N GLY A 91 18.89 -0.26 -9.38
CA GLY A 91 18.41 -1.59 -9.78
C GLY A 91 17.79 -2.41 -8.65
N SER A 92 17.50 -1.79 -7.49
CA SER A 92 16.88 -2.50 -6.36
C SER A 92 15.43 -2.89 -6.64
N ILE A 93 14.97 -3.99 -6.04
CA ILE A 93 13.54 -4.35 -5.95
C ILE A 93 12.96 -3.64 -4.73
N ILE A 94 11.88 -2.89 -4.94
CA ILE A 94 11.16 -2.20 -3.85
C ILE A 94 9.87 -2.96 -3.55
N LEU A 95 9.71 -3.42 -2.30
CA LEU A 95 8.46 -3.95 -1.77
C LEU A 95 7.83 -2.89 -0.85
N CYS A 96 6.71 -2.30 -1.25
CA CYS A 96 6.08 -1.20 -0.53
C CYS A 96 4.69 -1.59 -0.02
N ASP A 97 4.51 -1.58 1.31
CA ASP A 97 3.19 -1.75 1.94
C ASP A 97 2.39 -0.46 1.77
N ARG A 98 1.40 -0.47 0.90
CA ARG A 98 0.56 0.65 0.43
C ARG A 98 1.31 1.68 -0.43
N PHE A 99 0.56 2.29 -1.34
CA PHE A 99 1.01 3.39 -2.20
C PHE A 99 -0.20 4.21 -2.67
N VAL A 100 -0.17 4.70 -3.92
CA VAL A 100 -1.19 5.58 -4.49
C VAL A 100 -2.59 4.96 -4.48
N ASP A 101 -2.71 3.65 -4.72
CA ASP A 101 -3.99 2.96 -4.78
C ASP A 101 -4.74 3.02 -3.43
N SER A 102 -4.02 3.01 -2.30
CA SER A 102 -4.62 3.30 -0.98
C SER A 102 -5.26 4.68 -0.95
N SER A 103 -4.60 5.73 -1.44
CA SER A 103 -5.19 7.08 -1.45
C SER A 103 -6.42 7.16 -2.35
N LEU A 104 -6.41 6.48 -3.50
CA LEU A 104 -7.55 6.44 -4.41
C LEU A 104 -8.76 5.73 -3.78
N ALA A 105 -8.52 4.61 -3.06
CA ALA A 105 -9.59 3.86 -2.39
C ALA A 105 -10.10 4.59 -1.14
N TYR A 106 -9.21 5.08 -0.27
CA TYR A 106 -9.58 5.70 1.01
C TYR A 106 -10.08 7.14 0.82
N GLN A 107 -9.24 8.03 0.29
CA GLN A 107 -9.58 9.44 0.16
C GLN A 107 -10.46 9.70 -1.07
N GLY A 108 -10.16 9.06 -2.21
CA GLY A 108 -10.91 9.24 -3.44
C GLY A 108 -12.31 8.67 -3.33
N TYR A 109 -12.43 7.37 -3.08
CA TYR A 109 -13.71 6.68 -3.07
C TYR A 109 -14.44 6.78 -1.73
N ALA A 110 -13.84 6.28 -0.64
CA ALA A 110 -14.54 6.13 0.63
C ALA A 110 -14.84 7.49 1.31
N ARG A 111 -13.91 8.47 1.27
CA ARG A 111 -14.16 9.84 1.72
C ARG A 111 -15.01 10.66 0.74
N GLY A 112 -15.22 10.17 -0.49
CA GLY A 112 -16.04 10.84 -1.48
C GLY A 112 -15.40 12.06 -2.14
N LEU A 113 -14.07 12.20 -2.11
CA LEU A 113 -13.37 13.29 -2.78
C LEU A 113 -13.35 13.14 -4.31
N GLY A 114 -13.61 11.94 -4.83
CA GLY A 114 -13.43 11.57 -6.22
C GLY A 114 -12.08 10.88 -6.47
N ILE A 115 -12.11 9.75 -7.19
CA ILE A 115 -10.88 9.00 -7.51
C ILE A 115 -9.97 9.85 -8.41
N ASP A 116 -10.54 10.52 -9.41
CA ASP A 116 -9.76 11.27 -10.40
C ASP A 116 -9.18 12.57 -9.80
N GLU A 117 -9.88 13.22 -8.87
CA GLU A 117 -9.40 14.38 -8.13
C GLU A 117 -8.22 14.00 -7.23
N VAL A 118 -8.32 12.88 -6.50
CA VAL A 118 -7.23 12.40 -5.65
C VAL A 118 -6.06 11.88 -6.51
N LEU A 119 -6.33 11.27 -7.66
CA LEU A 119 -5.29 10.88 -8.61
C LEU A 119 -4.49 12.10 -9.09
N SER A 120 -5.17 13.19 -9.48
CA SER A 120 -4.51 14.43 -9.93
C SER A 120 -3.54 14.99 -8.88
N ILE A 121 -3.93 15.01 -7.59
CA ILE A 121 -3.05 15.43 -6.49
C ILE A 121 -1.83 14.48 -6.40
N ASN A 122 -2.05 13.19 -6.55
CA ASN A 122 -1.00 12.20 -6.49
C ASN A 122 -0.10 12.24 -7.73
N GLU A 123 -0.61 12.49 -8.93
CA GLU A 123 0.21 12.68 -10.14
C GLU A 123 1.21 13.81 -9.97
N PHE A 124 0.82 14.92 -9.34
CA PHE A 124 1.77 15.98 -8.97
C PHE A 124 2.85 15.47 -8.01
N ALA A 125 2.50 14.63 -7.04
CA ALA A 125 3.44 14.12 -6.04
C ALA A 125 4.38 13.04 -6.60
N ILE A 126 3.87 12.10 -7.41
CA ILE A 126 4.62 10.94 -7.89
C ILE A 126 5.31 11.18 -9.23
N GLY A 127 4.84 12.16 -10.04
CA GLY A 127 5.26 12.30 -11.43
C GLY A 127 4.87 11.05 -12.24
N GLU A 128 5.82 10.47 -12.94
CA GLU A 128 5.63 9.24 -13.73
C GLU A 128 5.84 7.95 -12.90
N MET A 129 6.06 8.06 -11.59
CA MET A 129 6.44 6.94 -10.72
C MET A 129 5.20 6.12 -10.30
N MET A 130 4.74 5.24 -11.17
CA MET A 130 3.73 4.24 -10.85
C MET A 130 4.38 2.88 -10.55
N PRO A 131 3.76 2.01 -9.73
CA PRO A 131 4.25 0.66 -9.54
C PRO A 131 4.23 -0.17 -10.83
N ASP A 132 5.23 -1.02 -11.00
CA ASP A 132 5.25 -2.02 -12.07
C ASP A 132 4.18 -3.10 -11.83
N LEU A 133 3.94 -3.40 -10.56
CA LEU A 133 2.96 -4.38 -10.10
C LEU A 133 2.35 -3.90 -8.78
N THR A 134 1.02 -4.01 -8.66
CA THR A 134 0.30 -3.93 -7.39
C THR A 134 -0.34 -5.29 -7.10
N VAL A 135 -0.05 -5.86 -5.94
CA VAL A 135 -0.72 -7.06 -5.44
C VAL A 135 -1.83 -6.65 -4.48
N PHE A 136 -3.07 -6.91 -4.86
CA PHE A 136 -4.24 -6.66 -4.02
C PHE A 136 -4.57 -7.89 -3.19
N PHE A 137 -4.61 -7.75 -1.87
CA PHE A 137 -4.97 -8.77 -0.90
C PHE A 137 -6.48 -8.75 -0.68
N ASP A 138 -7.17 -9.64 -1.36
CA ASP A 138 -8.63 -9.72 -1.33
C ASP A 138 -9.10 -10.48 -0.10
N VAL A 139 -9.72 -9.75 0.82
CA VAL A 139 -10.35 -10.30 2.03
C VAL A 139 -11.52 -9.41 2.43
N ASP A 140 -12.57 -10.03 2.95
CA ASP A 140 -13.70 -9.30 3.50
C ASP A 140 -13.25 -8.36 4.62
N PRO A 141 -13.69 -7.08 4.61
CA PRO A 141 -13.32 -6.12 5.64
C PRO A 141 -13.63 -6.57 7.07
N GLU A 142 -14.73 -7.29 7.29
CA GLU A 142 -15.10 -7.81 8.62
C GLU A 142 -14.08 -8.84 9.11
N VAL A 143 -13.62 -9.72 8.21
CA VAL A 143 -12.57 -10.71 8.53
C VAL A 143 -11.25 -10.00 8.86
N GLY A 144 -10.88 -8.99 8.07
CA GLY A 144 -9.69 -8.19 8.32
C GLY A 144 -9.72 -7.49 9.68
N LEU A 145 -10.82 -6.81 10.01
CA LEU A 145 -11.01 -6.13 11.29
C LEU A 145 -11.05 -7.10 12.47
N ALA A 146 -11.66 -8.27 12.31
CA ALA A 146 -11.64 -9.31 13.35
C ALA A 146 -10.22 -9.81 13.65
N ARG A 147 -9.36 -9.94 12.63
CA ARG A 147 -7.94 -10.30 12.80
C ARG A 147 -7.17 -9.21 13.57
N ILE A 148 -7.49 -7.92 13.35
CA ILE A 148 -6.87 -6.81 14.07
C ILE A 148 -7.30 -6.82 15.54
N SER A 149 -8.60 -6.92 15.81
CA SER A 149 -9.13 -6.88 17.18
C SER A 149 -8.67 -8.07 18.04
N SER A 150 -8.25 -9.17 17.42
CA SER A 150 -7.65 -10.31 18.13
C SER A 150 -6.15 -10.17 18.41
N ASN A 151 -5.50 -9.10 17.94
CA ASN A 151 -4.07 -8.85 18.13
C ASN A 151 -3.83 -7.67 19.08
N ASP A 152 -3.77 -7.95 20.39
CA ASP A 152 -3.57 -6.95 21.44
C ASP A 152 -2.23 -6.19 21.35
N ALA A 153 -1.27 -6.68 20.55
CA ALA A 153 0.05 -6.07 20.41
C ALA A 153 0.08 -4.96 19.34
N ARG A 154 -0.99 -4.80 18.54
CA ARG A 154 -1.07 -3.77 17.50
C ARG A 154 -1.69 -2.48 18.04
N GLU A 155 -0.99 -1.37 17.86
CA GLU A 155 -1.55 -0.04 18.12
C GLU A 155 -2.69 0.26 17.14
N GLN A 156 -3.85 0.65 17.68
CA GLN A 156 -5.00 1.10 16.88
C GLN A 156 -4.83 2.58 16.54
N ASN A 157 -4.97 2.90 15.28
CA ASN A 157 -4.87 4.26 14.76
C ASN A 157 -6.25 4.83 14.37
N ARG A 158 -6.27 6.10 13.97
CA ARG A 158 -7.51 6.83 13.61
C ARG A 158 -8.32 6.13 12.52
N LEU A 159 -7.68 5.53 11.51
CA LEU A 159 -8.38 4.84 10.41
C LEU A 159 -8.93 3.47 10.83
N ASP A 160 -8.27 2.79 11.78
CA ASP A 160 -8.79 1.52 12.33
C ASP A 160 -10.10 1.75 13.11
N ASN A 161 -10.33 2.97 13.61
CA ASN A 161 -11.54 3.37 14.36
C ASN A 161 -12.69 3.86 13.48
N GLU A 162 -12.54 3.85 12.17
CA GLU A 162 -13.61 4.19 11.23
C GLU A 162 -14.74 3.14 11.27
N SER A 163 -15.93 3.54 10.83
CA SER A 163 -17.07 2.64 10.80
C SER A 163 -16.87 1.46 9.82
N ILE A 164 -17.55 0.35 10.06
CA ILE A 164 -17.54 -0.78 9.13
C ILE A 164 -18.00 -0.38 7.72
N GLN A 165 -18.96 0.55 7.63
CA GLN A 165 -19.45 1.08 6.36
C GLN A 165 -18.33 1.82 5.60
N PHE A 166 -17.42 2.51 6.31
CA PHE A 166 -16.26 3.13 5.67
C PHE A 166 -15.32 2.07 5.10
N HIS A 167 -15.03 1.01 5.84
CA HIS A 167 -14.18 -0.08 5.36
C HIS A 167 -14.77 -0.83 4.17
N HIS A 168 -16.10 -1.01 4.12
CA HIS A 168 -16.78 -1.53 2.93
C HIS A 168 -16.62 -0.60 1.72
N LYS A 169 -16.77 0.73 1.90
CA LYS A 169 -16.51 1.69 0.82
C LYS A 169 -15.06 1.65 0.34
N VAL A 170 -14.10 1.50 1.24
CA VAL A 170 -12.68 1.32 0.86
C VAL A 170 -12.51 0.08 0.00
N TYR A 171 -13.12 -1.03 0.39
CA TYR A 171 -13.09 -2.27 -0.38
C TYR A 171 -13.72 -2.08 -1.78
N GLU A 172 -14.90 -1.45 -1.87
CA GLU A 172 -15.53 -1.09 -3.15
C GLU A 172 -14.63 -0.21 -4.01
N GLY A 173 -13.93 0.75 -3.38
CA GLY A 173 -12.93 1.60 -4.05
C GLY A 173 -11.81 0.77 -4.67
N TYR A 174 -11.27 -0.20 -3.95
CA TYR A 174 -10.26 -1.12 -4.54
C TYR A 174 -10.83 -1.96 -5.68
N GLN A 175 -12.07 -2.45 -5.58
CA GLN A 175 -12.71 -3.19 -6.69
C GLN A 175 -12.85 -2.32 -7.95
N GLU A 176 -13.13 -1.01 -7.78
CA GLU A 176 -13.13 -0.05 -8.90
C GLU A 176 -11.73 0.10 -9.50
N LEU A 177 -10.68 0.20 -8.68
CA LEU A 177 -9.30 0.33 -9.17
C LEU A 177 -8.82 -0.92 -9.91
N ILE A 178 -9.18 -2.11 -9.44
CA ILE A 178 -8.88 -3.38 -10.14
C ILE A 178 -9.50 -3.37 -11.55
N ARG A 179 -10.74 -2.89 -11.69
CA ARG A 179 -11.38 -2.75 -13.00
C ARG A 179 -10.72 -1.70 -13.89
N ARG A 180 -10.24 -0.58 -13.31
CA ARG A 180 -9.56 0.49 -14.06
C ARG A 180 -8.14 0.10 -14.50
N TYR A 181 -7.44 -0.70 -13.70
CA TYR A 181 -6.02 -1.01 -13.90
C TYR A 181 -5.72 -2.52 -13.93
N PRO A 182 -6.43 -3.32 -14.77
CA PRO A 182 -6.33 -4.78 -14.76
C PRO A 182 -4.96 -5.32 -15.17
N ASN A 183 -4.15 -4.51 -15.88
CA ASN A 183 -2.80 -4.90 -16.30
C ASN A 183 -1.73 -4.66 -15.22
N ARG A 184 -2.05 -3.88 -14.17
CA ARG A 184 -1.13 -3.50 -13.11
C ARG A 184 -1.51 -4.12 -11.76
N ILE A 185 -2.80 -4.24 -11.48
CA ILE A 185 -3.30 -4.75 -10.20
C ILE A 185 -3.68 -6.22 -10.36
N VAL A 186 -2.99 -7.09 -9.62
CA VAL A 186 -3.23 -8.53 -9.58
C VAL A 186 -3.77 -8.91 -8.20
N THR A 187 -4.88 -9.64 -8.17
CA THR A 187 -5.55 -10.03 -6.92
C THR A 187 -5.04 -11.37 -6.40
N THR A 188 -4.86 -11.48 -5.09
CA THR A 188 -4.63 -12.72 -4.35
C THR A 188 -5.71 -12.92 -3.29
N ASP A 189 -6.21 -14.15 -3.15
CA ASP A 189 -7.17 -14.49 -2.07
C ASP A 189 -6.44 -14.49 -0.72
N ALA A 190 -6.69 -13.47 0.09
CA ALA A 190 -6.10 -13.30 1.43
C ALA A 190 -6.98 -13.91 2.55
N SER A 191 -8.04 -14.65 2.22
CA SER A 191 -8.79 -15.47 3.15
C SER A 191 -8.09 -16.80 3.50
N LEU A 192 -7.19 -17.25 2.63
CA LEU A 192 -6.38 -18.46 2.77
C LEU A 192 -5.38 -18.37 3.94
N SER A 193 -4.70 -19.48 4.23
CA SER A 193 -3.61 -19.49 5.22
C SER A 193 -2.44 -18.60 4.78
N GLU A 194 -1.69 -18.08 5.75
CA GLU A 194 -0.51 -17.22 5.49
C GLU A 194 0.47 -17.87 4.52
N VAL A 195 0.69 -19.18 4.64
CA VAL A 195 1.60 -19.94 3.78
C VAL A 195 1.09 -19.94 2.33
N GLU A 196 -0.21 -20.23 2.13
CA GLU A 196 -0.82 -20.28 0.80
C GLU A 196 -0.80 -18.89 0.14
N VAL A 197 -1.16 -17.84 0.88
CA VAL A 197 -1.11 -16.45 0.39
C VAL A 197 0.32 -16.09 -0.02
N THR A 198 1.30 -16.41 0.83
CA THR A 198 2.73 -16.14 0.53
C THR A 198 3.17 -16.84 -0.75
N GLU A 199 2.83 -18.12 -0.93
CA GLU A 199 3.18 -18.88 -2.14
C GLU A 199 2.49 -18.32 -3.39
N ASN A 200 1.22 -17.91 -3.29
CA ASN A 200 0.50 -17.31 -4.41
C ASN A 200 1.14 -15.97 -4.81
N VAL A 201 1.45 -15.11 -3.83
CA VAL A 201 2.11 -13.82 -4.10
C VAL A 201 3.52 -14.03 -4.65
N TRP A 202 4.26 -15.01 -4.15
CA TRP A 202 5.57 -15.37 -4.67
C TRP A 202 5.52 -15.70 -6.18
N LYS A 203 4.57 -16.54 -6.60
CA LYS A 203 4.36 -16.88 -8.02
C LYS A 203 4.04 -15.64 -8.86
N ILE A 204 3.21 -14.74 -8.34
CA ILE A 204 2.86 -13.48 -9.03
C ILE A 204 4.12 -12.64 -9.24
N ILE A 205 4.93 -12.44 -8.20
CA ILE A 205 6.16 -11.63 -8.27
C ILE A 205 7.18 -12.27 -9.22
N CYS A 206 7.43 -13.58 -9.10
CA CYS A 206 8.37 -14.27 -9.99
C CYS A 206 7.99 -14.12 -11.47
N SER A 207 6.69 -14.15 -11.78
CA SER A 207 6.22 -13.95 -13.17
C SER A 207 6.52 -12.55 -13.72
N GLN A 208 6.75 -11.56 -12.86
CA GLN A 208 7.11 -10.19 -13.24
C GLN A 208 8.63 -9.97 -13.28
N LEU A 209 9.38 -10.64 -12.41
CA LEU A 209 10.85 -10.51 -12.33
C LEU A 209 11.58 -11.27 -13.44
N ILE A 210 10.94 -12.26 -14.05
CA ILE A 210 11.54 -13.16 -15.08
C ILE A 210 11.27 -12.64 -16.52
N LYS A 211 10.92 -11.38 -16.68
CA LYS A 211 10.71 -10.79 -18.02
C LYS A 211 12.01 -10.33 -18.67
#